data_d419ba7a45915fd4f5c828cd11878188
#
_entry.id   d419ba7a45915fd4f5c828cd11878188
#
_cell.length_a   1.000
_cell.length_b   1.000
_cell.length_c   1.000
_cell.angle_alpha   90.00
_cell.angle_beta   90.00
_cell.angle_gamma   90.00
#
_symmetry.space_group_name_H-M   'P 1'
#
loop_
_entity.id
_entity.type
_entity.pdbx_description
1 polymer ?
#
loop_
_entity_poly.entity_id
_entity_poly.type
_entity_poly.pdbx_seq_one_letter_code
_entity_poly.pdbx_strand_id
1 'polypeptide(L)'
;MKVLVVEDDRAIQMVLELVLNRMAKCNVVTASDGPEGLSKIQNEKPDVVLLDLMLPGMDGFEICERAKADEATRQIPIIFLTAQPQPASVAKAMALGAAGYLVKPFDPIKIIDQINEALARVQSPLISQ
;
A
#
# COMPACT_ATOMS: atom_id res chain seq x y z
N MET A 1 14.66 -0.84 0.08
CA MET A 1 13.37 -0.22 0.42
C MET A 1 12.47 -1.25 1.11
N LYS A 2 11.81 -0.86 2.18
CA LYS A 2 10.87 -1.72 2.89
C LYS A 2 9.45 -1.41 2.45
N VAL A 3 8.71 -2.44 2.00
CA VAL A 3 7.32 -2.32 1.56
C VAL A 3 6.45 -3.14 2.51
N LEU A 4 5.41 -2.51 3.05
CA LEU A 4 4.39 -3.21 3.83
C LEU A 4 3.20 -3.50 2.92
N VAL A 5 2.79 -4.77 2.87
CA VAL A 5 1.60 -5.19 2.12
C VAL A 5 0.53 -5.59 3.13
N VAL A 6 -0.58 -4.85 3.17
CA VAL A 6 -1.72 -5.12 4.05
C VAL A 6 -2.86 -5.67 3.19
N GLU A 7 -3.04 -6.99 3.22
CA GLU A 7 -3.95 -7.71 2.35
C GLU A 7 -4.37 -9.01 3.04
N ASP A 8 -5.66 -9.28 3.13
CA ASP A 8 -6.16 -10.50 3.80
C ASP A 8 -6.15 -11.73 2.89
N ASP A 9 -6.16 -11.55 1.57
CA ASP A 9 -6.06 -12.68 0.62
C ASP A 9 -4.61 -13.14 0.53
N ARG A 10 -4.36 -14.36 1.01
CA ARG A 10 -3.01 -14.92 1.07
C ARG A 10 -2.36 -15.07 -0.31
N ALA A 11 -3.15 -15.43 -1.32
CA ALA A 11 -2.63 -15.58 -2.69
C ALA A 11 -2.15 -14.24 -3.24
N ILE A 12 -2.91 -13.18 -3.04
CA ILE A 12 -2.53 -11.83 -3.47
C ILE A 12 -1.29 -11.36 -2.72
N GLN A 13 -1.25 -11.58 -1.41
CA GLN A 13 -0.09 -11.27 -0.56
C GLN A 13 1.18 -11.92 -1.12
N MET A 14 1.10 -13.22 -1.44
CA MET A 14 2.25 -13.97 -1.95
C MET A 14 2.72 -13.48 -3.31
N VAL A 15 1.80 -13.12 -4.20
CA VAL A 15 2.16 -12.59 -5.52
C VAL A 15 2.89 -11.26 -5.37
N LEU A 16 2.37 -10.36 -4.55
CA LEU A 16 3.00 -9.06 -4.31
C LEU A 16 4.38 -9.22 -3.67
N GLU A 17 4.46 -10.08 -2.66
CA GLU A 17 5.74 -10.35 -1.99
C GLU A 17 6.78 -10.87 -2.97
N LEU A 18 6.39 -11.83 -3.82
CA LEU A 18 7.30 -12.42 -4.79
C LEU A 18 7.78 -11.39 -5.81
N VAL A 19 6.86 -10.62 -6.38
CA VAL A 19 7.19 -9.61 -7.39
C VAL A 19 8.09 -8.53 -6.81
N LEU A 20 7.73 -7.98 -5.67
CA LEU A 20 8.48 -6.89 -5.05
C LEU A 20 9.85 -7.35 -4.58
N ASN A 21 9.94 -8.56 -4.04
CA ASN A 21 11.20 -9.10 -3.56
C ASN A 21 12.15 -9.42 -4.71
N ARG A 22 11.66 -10.14 -5.74
CA ARG A 22 12.52 -10.62 -6.82
C ARG A 22 12.80 -9.57 -7.88
N MET A 23 11.78 -8.78 -8.27
CA MET A 23 11.93 -7.84 -9.38
C MET A 23 12.42 -6.47 -8.93
N ALA A 24 12.07 -6.05 -7.72
CA ALA A 24 12.44 -4.73 -7.20
C ALA A 24 13.40 -4.81 -6.01
N LYS A 25 13.75 -6.01 -5.58
CA LYS A 25 14.67 -6.26 -4.45
C LYS A 25 14.24 -5.54 -3.17
N CYS A 26 12.94 -5.42 -2.96
CA CYS A 26 12.39 -4.82 -1.75
C CYS A 26 12.40 -5.81 -0.60
N ASN A 27 12.52 -5.30 0.60
CA ASN A 27 12.25 -6.07 1.82
C ASN A 27 10.75 -5.94 2.10
N VAL A 28 10.02 -7.04 2.01
CA VAL A 28 8.55 -7.04 2.12
C VAL A 28 8.12 -7.53 3.47
N VAL A 29 7.27 -6.76 4.12
CA VAL A 29 6.58 -7.12 5.36
C VAL A 29 5.10 -7.25 5.04
N THR A 30 4.41 -8.22 5.61
CA THR A 30 2.99 -8.46 5.32
C THR A 30 2.15 -8.33 6.57
N ALA A 31 0.88 -7.93 6.37
CA ALA A 31 -0.14 -7.91 7.41
C ALA A 31 -1.45 -8.41 6.79
N SER A 32 -2.26 -9.12 7.57
CA SER A 32 -3.47 -9.79 7.06
C SER A 32 -4.77 -9.15 7.50
N ASP A 33 -4.73 -8.15 8.36
CA ASP A 33 -5.92 -7.42 8.80
C ASP A 33 -5.57 -5.96 9.11
N GLY A 34 -6.61 -5.16 9.38
CA GLY A 34 -6.44 -3.73 9.63
C GLY A 34 -5.59 -3.41 10.85
N PRO A 35 -5.92 -3.97 12.03
CA PRO A 35 -5.14 -3.69 13.24
C PRO A 35 -3.66 -4.09 13.12
N GLU A 36 -3.38 -5.25 12.52
CA GLU A 36 -2.00 -5.67 12.27
C GLU A 36 -1.30 -4.70 11.32
N GLY A 37 -2.00 -4.27 10.27
CA GLY A 37 -1.47 -3.31 9.30
C GLY A 37 -1.07 -2.00 9.96
N LEU A 38 -1.97 -1.44 10.75
CA LEU A 38 -1.70 -0.18 11.46
C LEU A 38 -0.54 -0.32 12.43
N SER A 39 -0.50 -1.42 13.18
CA SER A 39 0.60 -1.70 14.10
C SER A 39 1.94 -1.76 13.38
N LYS A 40 1.99 -2.40 12.22
CA LYS A 40 3.24 -2.53 11.45
C LYS A 40 3.65 -1.21 10.79
N ILE A 41 2.69 -0.37 10.38
CA ILE A 41 3.03 0.98 9.92
C ILE A 41 3.77 1.73 11.03
N GLN A 42 3.28 1.65 12.24
CA GLN A 42 3.84 2.36 13.38
C GLN A 42 5.19 1.78 13.82
N ASN A 43 5.33 0.46 13.83
CA ASN A 43 6.51 -0.21 14.38
C ASN A 43 7.61 -0.45 13.34
N GLU A 44 7.24 -0.80 12.11
CA GLU A 44 8.19 -1.08 11.04
C GLU A 44 8.60 0.14 10.26
N LYS A 45 7.75 1.17 10.23
CA LYS A 45 7.95 2.41 9.48
C LYS A 45 8.42 2.13 8.05
N PRO A 46 7.59 1.45 7.26
CA PRO A 46 7.96 1.11 5.90
C PRO A 46 8.13 2.35 5.03
N ASP A 47 8.81 2.17 3.91
CA ASP A 47 9.00 3.25 2.93
C ASP A 47 7.75 3.47 2.09
N VAL A 48 6.92 2.43 1.90
CA VAL A 48 5.63 2.51 1.22
C VAL A 48 4.71 1.43 1.75
N VAL A 49 3.40 1.72 1.75
CA VAL A 49 2.36 0.77 2.18
C VAL A 49 1.43 0.50 1.00
N LEU A 50 1.24 -0.78 0.68
CA LEU A 50 0.19 -1.24 -0.22
C LEU A 50 -0.95 -1.74 0.65
N LEU A 51 -2.13 -1.12 0.53
CA LEU A 51 -3.19 -1.26 1.52
C LEU A 51 -4.53 -1.58 0.84
N ASP A 52 -5.07 -2.77 1.12
CA ASP A 52 -6.39 -3.15 0.64
C ASP A 52 -7.45 -2.26 1.29
N LEU A 53 -8.44 -1.85 0.51
CA LEU A 53 -9.58 -1.09 1.01
C LEU A 53 -10.48 -1.93 1.91
N MET A 54 -10.66 -3.20 1.59
CA MET A 54 -11.60 -4.11 2.26
C MET A 54 -10.85 -5.09 3.15
N LEU A 55 -10.68 -4.74 4.42
CA LEU A 55 -9.94 -5.56 5.38
C LEU A 55 -10.82 -5.93 6.56
N PRO A 56 -10.60 -7.12 7.15
CA PRO A 56 -11.27 -7.42 8.43
C PRO A 56 -10.74 -6.54 9.54
N GLY A 57 -11.61 -6.22 10.47
CA GLY A 57 -11.28 -5.49 11.70
C GLY A 57 -11.24 -3.97 11.57
N MET A 58 -10.63 -3.45 10.51
CA MET A 58 -10.50 -2.01 10.29
C MET A 58 -10.33 -1.78 8.80
N ASP A 59 -11.16 -0.93 8.20
CA ASP A 59 -11.07 -0.70 6.75
C ASP A 59 -9.83 0.13 6.37
N GLY A 60 -9.47 0.09 5.08
CA GLY A 60 -8.28 0.76 4.61
C GLY A 60 -8.33 2.27 4.74
N PHE A 61 -9.52 2.89 4.61
CA PHE A 61 -9.64 4.34 4.77
C PHE A 61 -9.29 4.77 6.20
N GLU A 62 -9.76 4.01 7.19
CA GLU A 62 -9.46 4.32 8.59
C GLU A 62 -7.97 4.17 8.89
N ILE A 63 -7.33 3.14 8.34
CA ILE A 63 -5.89 2.95 8.50
C ILE A 63 -5.12 4.14 7.92
N CYS A 64 -5.48 4.57 6.71
CA CYS A 64 -4.86 5.71 6.06
C CYS A 64 -5.04 6.98 6.88
N GLU A 65 -6.25 7.22 7.35
CA GLU A 65 -6.56 8.39 8.18
C GLU A 65 -5.71 8.42 9.45
N ARG A 66 -5.62 7.29 10.15
CA ARG A 66 -4.82 7.20 11.38
C ARG A 66 -3.32 7.37 11.11
N ALA A 67 -2.82 6.77 10.03
CA ALA A 67 -1.40 6.90 9.67
C ALA A 67 -1.07 8.35 9.31
N LYS A 68 -1.96 9.05 8.63
CA LYS A 68 -1.74 10.45 8.23
C LYS A 68 -1.93 11.43 9.39
N ALA A 69 -2.65 11.04 10.43
CA ALA A 69 -2.82 11.87 11.63
C ALA A 69 -1.62 11.81 12.57
N ASP A 70 -0.76 10.80 12.46
CA ASP A 70 0.41 10.60 13.31
C ASP A 70 1.65 11.21 12.64
N GLU A 71 2.33 12.13 13.34
CA GLU A 71 3.53 12.77 12.81
C GLU A 71 4.63 11.78 12.43
N ALA A 72 4.72 10.65 13.14
CA ALA A 72 5.76 9.65 12.89
C ALA A 72 5.53 8.88 11.58
N THR A 73 4.30 8.84 11.07
CA THR A 73 3.93 8.01 9.91
C THR A 73 3.26 8.78 8.78
N ARG A 74 2.93 10.07 8.97
CA ARG A 74 2.16 10.83 7.98
C ARG A 74 2.82 10.94 6.62
N GLN A 75 4.13 10.85 6.55
CA GLN A 75 4.87 10.99 5.29
C GLN A 75 5.04 9.67 4.55
N ILE A 76 4.66 8.56 5.14
CA ILE A 76 4.76 7.25 4.49
C ILE A 76 3.70 7.19 3.38
N PRO A 77 4.11 7.01 2.11
CA PRO A 77 3.15 6.92 1.01
C PRO A 77 2.28 5.66 1.15
N ILE A 78 0.97 5.84 0.93
CA ILE A 78 0.01 4.74 0.96
C ILE A 78 -0.62 4.61 -0.41
N ILE A 79 -0.56 3.41 -0.99
CA ILE A 79 -1.16 3.07 -2.27
C ILE A 79 -2.25 2.04 -1.99
N PHE A 80 -3.50 2.37 -2.36
CA PHE A 80 -4.62 1.47 -2.13
C PHE A 80 -4.69 0.36 -3.16
N LEU A 81 -5.14 -0.81 -2.73
CA LEU A 81 -5.42 -1.96 -3.58
C LEU A 81 -6.94 -2.10 -3.66
N THR A 82 -7.50 -2.17 -4.87
CA THR A 82 -8.95 -2.24 -5.04
C THR A 82 -9.34 -3.13 -6.22
N ALA A 83 -10.40 -3.93 -6.03
CA ALA A 83 -10.97 -4.75 -7.11
C ALA A 83 -11.82 -3.90 -8.05
N GLN A 84 -12.44 -2.83 -7.54
CA GLN A 84 -13.31 -1.96 -8.31
C GLN A 84 -13.06 -0.51 -7.93
N PRO A 85 -12.33 0.26 -8.76
CA PRO A 85 -12.03 1.65 -8.47
C PRO A 85 -13.23 2.55 -8.78
N GLN A 86 -14.16 2.65 -7.83
CA GLN A 86 -15.30 3.55 -7.99
C GLN A 86 -14.84 4.99 -7.77
N PRO A 87 -15.36 5.95 -8.56
CA PRO A 87 -14.93 7.35 -8.46
C PRO A 87 -15.02 7.94 -7.06
N ALA A 88 -16.08 7.62 -6.30
CA ALA A 88 -16.23 8.11 -4.94
C ALA A 88 -15.15 7.56 -4.00
N SER A 89 -14.80 6.29 -4.14
CA SER A 89 -13.76 5.66 -3.33
C SER A 89 -12.38 6.21 -3.65
N VAL A 90 -12.09 6.41 -4.94
CA VAL A 90 -10.82 7.00 -5.39
C VAL A 90 -10.70 8.42 -4.86
N ALA A 91 -11.77 9.23 -4.99
CA ALA A 91 -11.76 10.59 -4.48
C ALA A 91 -11.52 10.66 -2.98
N LYS A 92 -12.17 9.76 -2.22
CA LYS A 92 -11.98 9.69 -0.77
C LYS A 92 -10.53 9.32 -0.42
N ALA A 93 -9.96 8.33 -1.11
CA ALA A 93 -8.57 7.93 -0.89
C ALA A 93 -7.61 9.08 -1.12
N MET A 94 -7.78 9.79 -2.23
CA MET A 94 -6.91 10.93 -2.56
C MET A 94 -7.09 12.08 -1.58
N ALA A 95 -8.31 12.33 -1.11
CA ALA A 95 -8.59 13.35 -0.11
C ALA A 95 -7.94 13.03 1.25
N LEU A 96 -7.77 11.74 1.55
CA LEU A 96 -7.09 11.30 2.77
C LEU A 96 -5.57 11.30 2.62
N GLY A 97 -5.05 11.67 1.47
CA GLY A 97 -3.62 11.78 1.26
C GLY A 97 -2.96 10.53 0.66
N ALA A 98 -3.71 9.62 0.06
CA ALA A 98 -3.13 8.46 -0.62
C ALA A 98 -2.27 8.90 -1.80
N ALA A 99 -1.19 8.14 -2.05
CA ALA A 99 -0.32 8.39 -3.20
C ALA A 99 -0.94 7.92 -4.51
N GLY A 100 -1.81 6.91 -4.45
CA GLY A 100 -2.47 6.38 -5.62
C GLY A 100 -3.24 5.11 -5.30
N TYR A 101 -3.60 4.37 -6.34
CA TYR A 101 -4.27 3.08 -6.17
C TYR A 101 -3.86 2.11 -7.28
N LEU A 102 -3.98 0.81 -6.98
CA LEU A 102 -3.72 -0.28 -7.92
C LEU A 102 -4.98 -1.12 -8.03
N VAL A 103 -5.31 -1.58 -9.24
CA VAL A 103 -6.52 -2.34 -9.52
C VAL A 103 -6.21 -3.84 -9.56
N LYS A 104 -6.99 -4.62 -8.83
CA LYS A 104 -6.91 -6.09 -8.85
C LYS A 104 -7.71 -6.64 -10.04
N PRO A 105 -7.27 -7.71 -10.69
CA PRO A 105 -6.01 -8.43 -10.48
C PRO A 105 -4.82 -7.66 -11.05
N PHE A 106 -3.68 -7.79 -10.39
CA PHE A 106 -2.46 -7.06 -10.80
C PHE A 106 -1.78 -7.78 -11.97
N ASP A 107 -1.19 -6.99 -12.86
CA ASP A 107 -0.24 -7.48 -13.85
C ASP A 107 1.15 -7.46 -13.22
N PRO A 108 1.77 -8.62 -12.93
CA PRO A 108 3.07 -8.64 -12.26
C PRO A 108 4.17 -7.90 -13.03
N ILE A 109 4.02 -7.77 -14.36
CA ILE A 109 5.00 -7.07 -15.18
C ILE A 109 4.90 -5.57 -15.00
N LYS A 110 3.66 -5.05 -14.80
CA LYS A 110 3.39 -3.60 -14.77
C LYS A 110 3.36 -3.00 -13.37
N ILE A 111 3.24 -3.84 -12.34
CA ILE A 111 2.96 -3.35 -10.99
C ILE A 111 4.08 -2.45 -10.45
N ILE A 112 5.34 -2.78 -10.74
CA ILE A 112 6.48 -1.98 -10.27
C ILE A 112 6.41 -0.57 -10.85
N ASP A 113 6.13 -0.46 -12.15
CA ASP A 113 6.00 0.85 -12.80
C ASP A 113 4.82 1.65 -12.25
N GLN A 114 3.69 0.99 -11.98
CA GLN A 114 2.52 1.63 -11.40
C GLN A 114 2.81 2.17 -9.99
N ILE A 115 3.52 1.40 -9.18
CA ILE A 115 3.95 1.84 -7.85
C ILE A 115 4.88 3.05 -7.97
N ASN A 116 5.84 2.99 -8.88
CA ASN A 116 6.78 4.09 -9.09
C ASN A 116 6.09 5.36 -9.57
N GLU A 117 5.07 5.25 -10.43
CA GLU A 117 4.28 6.40 -10.85
C GLU A 117 3.58 7.06 -9.66
N ALA A 118 2.98 6.25 -8.78
CA ALA A 118 2.32 6.78 -7.60
C ALA A 118 3.31 7.45 -6.65
N LEU A 119 4.48 6.84 -6.44
CA LEU A 119 5.53 7.41 -5.59
C LEU A 119 6.07 8.72 -6.15
N ALA A 120 6.20 8.82 -7.46
CA ALA A 120 6.68 10.05 -8.12
C ALA A 120 5.76 11.24 -7.84
N ARG A 121 4.45 11.01 -7.72
CA ARG A 121 3.47 12.07 -7.42
C ARG A 121 3.68 12.69 -6.05
N VAL A 122 4.25 11.95 -5.10
CA VAL A 122 4.52 12.45 -3.75
C VAL A 122 6.01 12.66 -3.50
N GLN A 123 6.80 12.65 -4.57
CA GLN A 123 8.25 12.91 -4.55
C GLN A 123 9.01 11.97 -3.62
N SER A 124 8.56 10.74 -3.49
CA SER A 124 9.23 9.72 -2.69
C SER A 124 10.29 9.01 -3.52
N PRO A 125 11.31 8.38 -2.88
CA PRO A 125 12.28 7.57 -3.63
C PRO A 125 11.60 6.47 -4.42
N LEU A 126 12.06 6.24 -5.65
CA LEU A 126 11.50 5.23 -6.53
C LEU A 126 12.06 3.85 -6.19
N ILE A 127 11.25 2.82 -6.47
CA ILE A 127 11.66 1.43 -6.30
C ILE A 127 12.58 1.06 -7.47
N SER A 128 13.73 0.47 -7.15
CA SER A 128 14.66 -0.02 -8.16
C SER A 128 14.09 -1.25 -8.87
N GLN A 129 14.33 -1.33 -10.16
CA GLN A 129 13.95 -2.48 -10.97
C GLN A 129 15.15 -3.35 -11.27
#